data_6f2502f2696a22f0196b55b1e9ef70c8
#
_entry.id   6f2502f2696a22f0196b55b1e9ef70c8
#
_cell.length_a   1.000
_cell.length_b   1.000
_cell.length_c   1.000
_cell.angle_alpha   90.00
_cell.angle_beta   90.00
_cell.angle_gamma   90.00
#
_symmetry.space_group_name_H-M   'P 1'
#
loop_
_entity.id
_entity.type
_entity.pdbx_description
1 polymer ?
#
loop_
_entity_poly.entity_id
_entity_poly.type
_entity_poly.pdbx_seq_one_letter_code
_entity_poly.pdbx_strand_id
1 'polypeptide(L)'
;MIDIQLLGLLNATLQAATLLFVAALGELITEKSGILNLGVEGMISVGAVAGFMTAVNTNNIFLAVIVGVLSSSAFASIHAVVTVVLKQDQTVSGLILTILGLALSSLIGKNYVGKKLDTKLESLFSIDDPSNILQVLLSQNIIFYVAILLMIVVSYTLKNTMFGRRLEAVGEDSKAADSMGLNVTKTQFIATCLGGAFAGLSGVYLTLSYVPYWTDNMTAGRGWIALALVIFGGWKPYRTALGALLFGFLEALVPRLQTYGFELNPYIVKIAPYIITILILVLLTIYKGGKTGAPKNIGTPFFRENR
;
A
#
# COMPACT_ATOMS: atom_id res chain seq x y z
N MET A 1 -20.67 -11.42 -26.45
CA MET A 1 -20.73 -10.16 -25.68
C MET A 1 -20.31 -10.49 -24.26
N ILE A 2 -19.30 -9.79 -23.74
CA ILE A 2 -18.92 -9.95 -22.33
C ILE A 2 -20.06 -9.36 -21.50
N ASP A 3 -20.49 -10.08 -20.49
CA ASP A 3 -21.62 -9.66 -19.63
C ASP A 3 -21.27 -8.33 -18.94
N ILE A 4 -22.17 -7.35 -18.96
CA ILE A 4 -22.02 -6.04 -18.30
C ILE A 4 -21.64 -6.21 -16.83
N GLN A 5 -22.16 -7.25 -16.18
CA GLN A 5 -21.85 -7.58 -14.79
C GLN A 5 -20.38 -7.99 -14.61
N LEU A 6 -19.81 -8.73 -15.56
CA LEU A 6 -18.39 -9.12 -15.54
C LEU A 6 -17.47 -7.91 -15.74
N LEU A 7 -17.84 -6.98 -16.62
CA LEU A 7 -17.09 -5.73 -16.82
C LEU A 7 -17.13 -4.84 -15.57
N GLY A 8 -18.28 -4.75 -14.90
CA GLY A 8 -18.41 -4.08 -13.61
C GLY A 8 -17.57 -4.73 -12.49
N LEU A 9 -17.50 -6.08 -12.47
CA LEU A 9 -16.63 -6.81 -11.53
C LEU A 9 -15.15 -6.49 -11.80
N LEU A 10 -14.73 -6.49 -13.07
CA LEU A 10 -13.37 -6.14 -13.46
C LEU A 10 -13.02 -4.71 -13.05
N ASN A 11 -13.92 -3.74 -13.27
CA ASN A 11 -13.72 -2.35 -12.86
C ASN A 11 -13.49 -2.23 -11.34
N ALA A 12 -14.37 -2.82 -10.53
CA ALA A 12 -14.23 -2.80 -9.07
C ALA A 12 -12.96 -3.54 -8.60
N THR A 13 -12.58 -4.63 -9.28
CA THR A 13 -11.33 -5.37 -9.03
C THR A 13 -10.12 -4.47 -9.22
N LEU A 14 -10.05 -3.75 -10.35
CA LEU A 14 -8.93 -2.86 -10.65
C LEU A 14 -8.82 -1.71 -9.65
N GLN A 15 -9.95 -1.13 -9.25
CA GLN A 15 -9.98 -0.07 -8.25
C GLN A 15 -9.48 -0.53 -6.89
N ALA A 16 -10.00 -1.65 -6.38
CA ALA A 16 -9.56 -2.22 -5.10
C ALA A 16 -8.08 -2.65 -5.14
N ALA A 17 -7.67 -3.29 -6.24
CA ALA A 17 -6.28 -3.71 -6.45
C ALA A 17 -5.31 -2.53 -6.48
N THR A 18 -5.67 -1.41 -7.12
CA THR A 18 -4.83 -0.21 -7.19
C THR A 18 -4.50 0.33 -5.81
N LEU A 19 -5.50 0.44 -4.94
CA LEU A 19 -5.35 0.89 -3.57
C LEU A 19 -4.32 0.06 -2.80
N LEU A 20 -4.54 -1.25 -2.81
CA LEU A 20 -3.70 -2.21 -2.09
C LEU A 20 -2.30 -2.29 -2.67
N PHE A 21 -2.20 -2.26 -4.00
CA PHE A 21 -0.92 -2.39 -4.70
C PHE A 21 0.00 -1.20 -4.46
N VAL A 22 -0.52 0.02 -4.50
CA VAL A 22 0.30 1.22 -4.25
C VAL A 22 0.90 1.18 -2.85
N ALA A 23 0.10 0.85 -1.82
CA ALA A 23 0.60 0.70 -0.45
C ALA A 23 1.64 -0.43 -0.34
N ALA A 24 1.34 -1.61 -0.94
CA ALA A 24 2.24 -2.76 -0.93
C ALA A 24 3.56 -2.48 -1.68
N LEU A 25 3.53 -1.67 -2.73
CA LEU A 25 4.74 -1.30 -3.46
C LEU A 25 5.68 -0.43 -2.61
N GLY A 26 5.11 0.46 -1.80
CA GLY A 26 5.87 1.26 -0.82
C GLY A 26 6.47 0.39 0.28
N GLU A 27 5.68 -0.51 0.84
CA GLU A 27 6.13 -1.45 1.87
C GLU A 27 7.23 -2.38 1.34
N LEU A 28 7.12 -2.85 0.11
CA LEU A 28 8.15 -3.64 -0.56
C LEU A 28 9.51 -2.90 -0.59
N ILE A 29 9.53 -1.59 -0.84
CA ILE A 29 10.75 -0.78 -0.83
C ILE A 29 11.31 -0.71 0.60
N THR A 30 10.47 -0.49 1.59
CA THR A 30 10.86 -0.41 3.01
C THR A 30 11.47 -1.73 3.46
N GLU A 31 10.76 -2.84 3.26
CA GLU A 31 11.21 -4.17 3.67
C GLU A 31 12.47 -4.65 2.92
N LYS A 32 12.63 -4.27 1.65
CA LYS A 32 13.86 -4.54 0.88
C LYS A 32 15.10 -3.88 1.49
N SER A 33 14.93 -2.85 2.31
CA SER A 33 16.04 -2.24 3.07
C SER A 33 16.34 -2.94 4.41
N GLY A 34 15.55 -3.95 4.77
CA GLY A 34 15.64 -4.66 6.06
C GLY A 34 14.81 -4.03 7.18
N ILE A 35 14.00 -3.03 6.91
CA ILE A 35 13.10 -2.42 7.88
C ILE A 35 11.69 -3.02 7.76
N LEU A 36 11.21 -3.61 8.86
CA LEU A 36 9.84 -4.09 9.00
C LEU A 36 8.94 -2.92 9.42
N ASN A 37 7.93 -2.59 8.62
CA ASN A 37 7.07 -1.45 8.89
C ASN A 37 5.60 -1.86 9.07
N LEU A 38 5.22 -2.18 10.29
CA LEU A 38 3.83 -2.46 10.65
C LEU A 38 2.98 -1.18 10.77
N GLY A 39 3.57 0.00 10.53
CA GLY A 39 2.90 1.30 10.60
C GLY A 39 2.14 1.72 9.34
N VAL A 40 2.15 0.90 8.30
CA VAL A 40 1.55 1.23 6.97
C VAL A 40 0.08 1.62 7.08
N GLU A 41 -0.70 0.93 7.92
CA GLU A 41 -2.12 1.25 8.14
C GLU A 41 -2.31 2.69 8.64
N GLY A 42 -1.52 3.08 9.64
CA GLY A 42 -1.52 4.46 10.16
C GLY A 42 -1.04 5.48 9.12
N MET A 43 -0.04 5.14 8.31
CA MET A 43 0.48 5.98 7.24
C MET A 43 -0.56 6.22 6.15
N ILE A 44 -1.29 5.17 5.72
CA ILE A 44 -2.40 5.30 4.77
C ILE A 44 -3.47 6.24 5.34
N SER A 45 -3.84 6.06 6.61
CA SER A 45 -4.88 6.86 7.27
C SER A 45 -4.50 8.34 7.38
N VAL A 46 -3.24 8.65 7.74
CA VAL A 46 -2.72 10.03 7.79
C VAL A 46 -2.70 10.66 6.39
N GLY A 47 -2.24 9.94 5.37
CA GLY A 47 -2.29 10.41 3.99
C GLY A 47 -3.72 10.65 3.49
N ALA A 48 -4.64 9.76 3.86
CA ALA A 48 -6.05 9.83 3.51
C ALA A 48 -6.72 11.09 4.09
N VAL A 49 -6.56 11.34 5.40
CA VAL A 49 -7.18 12.51 6.04
C VAL A 49 -6.56 13.81 5.55
N ALA A 50 -5.23 13.85 5.40
CA ALA A 50 -4.53 15.06 4.93
C ALA A 50 -4.92 15.41 3.49
N GLY A 51 -4.99 14.41 2.60
CA GLY A 51 -5.46 14.59 1.23
C GLY A 51 -6.92 15.03 1.16
N PHE A 52 -7.82 14.34 1.88
CA PHE A 52 -9.24 14.66 1.91
C PHE A 52 -9.50 16.09 2.42
N MET A 53 -8.92 16.45 3.55
CA MET A 53 -9.05 17.77 4.14
C MET A 53 -8.56 18.86 3.19
N THR A 54 -7.43 18.64 2.52
CA THR A 54 -6.89 19.58 1.54
C THR A 54 -7.82 19.72 0.34
N ALA A 55 -8.36 18.63 -0.18
CA ALA A 55 -9.31 18.66 -1.30
C ALA A 55 -10.59 19.44 -0.93
N VAL A 56 -11.19 19.18 0.24
CA VAL A 56 -12.39 19.87 0.71
C VAL A 56 -12.16 21.36 0.90
N ASN A 57 -10.99 21.77 1.42
CA ASN A 57 -10.74 23.18 1.75
C ASN A 57 -10.26 24.00 0.55
N THR A 58 -9.61 23.37 -0.45
CA THR A 58 -8.98 24.09 -1.56
C THR A 58 -9.59 23.80 -2.93
N ASN A 59 -10.45 22.79 -3.03
CA ASN A 59 -10.96 22.25 -4.30
C ASN A 59 -9.85 21.91 -5.32
N ASN A 60 -8.64 21.63 -4.84
CA ASN A 60 -7.46 21.35 -5.66
C ASN A 60 -6.95 19.93 -5.39
N ILE A 61 -7.27 19.01 -6.31
CA ILE A 61 -6.87 17.60 -6.20
C ILE A 61 -5.35 17.42 -6.25
N PHE A 62 -4.65 18.19 -7.10
CA PHE A 62 -3.20 18.07 -7.21
C PHE A 62 -2.51 18.45 -5.91
N LEU A 63 -2.93 19.55 -5.27
CA LEU A 63 -2.44 19.94 -3.96
C LEU A 63 -2.78 18.88 -2.90
N ALA A 64 -3.98 18.32 -2.94
CA ALA A 64 -4.41 17.25 -2.03
C ALA A 64 -3.53 16.01 -2.12
N VAL A 65 -3.15 15.60 -3.34
CA VAL A 65 -2.22 14.48 -3.56
C VAL A 65 -0.85 14.79 -2.94
N ILE A 66 -0.30 15.97 -3.22
CA ILE A 66 1.02 16.37 -2.68
C ILE A 66 1.00 16.39 -1.14
N VAL A 67 0.00 17.03 -0.55
CA VAL A 67 -0.11 17.15 0.92
C VAL A 67 -0.30 15.78 1.56
N GLY A 68 -1.16 14.91 1.00
CA GLY A 68 -1.37 13.57 1.53
C GLY A 68 -0.11 12.70 1.47
N VAL A 69 0.61 12.73 0.35
CA VAL A 69 1.87 11.99 0.15
C VAL A 69 2.95 12.50 1.11
N LEU A 70 3.13 13.82 1.21
CA LEU A 70 4.15 14.41 2.09
C LEU A 70 3.83 14.21 3.58
N SER A 71 2.56 14.33 3.98
CA SER A 71 2.14 14.10 5.37
C SER A 71 2.40 12.66 5.81
N SER A 72 2.08 11.69 4.96
CA SER A 72 2.34 10.29 5.24
C SER A 72 3.84 9.97 5.24
N SER A 73 4.63 10.54 4.31
CA SER A 73 6.09 10.40 4.30
C SER A 73 6.73 11.01 5.55
N ALA A 74 6.27 12.18 5.99
CA ALA A 74 6.71 12.81 7.24
C ALA A 74 6.32 11.95 8.46
N PHE A 75 5.13 11.37 8.46
CA PHE A 75 4.70 10.44 9.51
C PHE A 75 5.55 9.16 9.54
N ALA A 76 5.90 8.61 8.37
CA ALA A 76 6.82 7.49 8.25
C ALA A 76 8.24 7.80 8.76
N SER A 77 8.67 9.07 8.67
CA SER A 77 9.97 9.47 9.21
C SER A 77 10.08 9.29 10.73
N ILE A 78 8.97 9.33 11.46
CA ILE A 78 8.94 9.02 12.89
C ILE A 78 9.37 7.56 13.10
N HIS A 79 8.80 6.62 12.33
CA HIS A 79 9.21 5.21 12.37
C HIS A 79 10.69 5.05 12.00
N ALA A 80 11.15 5.75 10.95
CA ALA A 80 12.55 5.72 10.54
C ALA A 80 13.49 6.26 11.64
N VAL A 81 13.12 7.35 12.32
CA VAL A 81 13.91 7.86 13.46
C VAL A 81 13.98 6.82 14.58
N VAL A 82 12.84 6.25 14.97
CA VAL A 82 12.77 5.30 16.09
C VAL A 82 13.55 4.01 15.77
N THR A 83 13.37 3.47 14.58
CA THR A 83 13.94 2.14 14.24
C THR A 83 15.35 2.20 13.68
N VAL A 84 15.67 3.22 12.88
CA VAL A 84 16.95 3.32 12.18
C VAL A 84 17.97 4.18 12.97
N VAL A 85 17.52 5.30 13.55
CA VAL A 85 18.42 6.21 14.27
C VAL A 85 18.54 5.78 15.74
N LEU A 86 17.39 5.60 16.42
CA LEU A 86 17.36 5.19 17.84
C LEU A 86 17.46 3.66 18.02
N LYS A 87 17.41 2.88 16.92
CA LYS A 87 17.64 1.43 16.88
C LYS A 87 16.70 0.63 17.80
N GLN A 88 15.47 1.11 17.96
CA GLN A 88 14.45 0.46 18.75
C GLN A 88 13.75 -0.66 17.97
N ASP A 89 12.95 -1.45 18.67
CA ASP A 89 12.17 -2.54 18.07
C ASP A 89 11.23 -2.04 16.98
N GLN A 90 11.34 -2.63 15.80
CA GLN A 90 10.62 -2.22 14.59
C GLN A 90 9.14 -2.60 14.67
N THR A 91 8.83 -3.75 15.26
CA THR A 91 7.45 -4.24 15.42
C THR A 91 6.66 -3.34 16.34
N VAL A 92 7.22 -3.06 17.53
CA VAL A 92 6.59 -2.20 18.54
C VAL A 92 6.40 -0.79 17.98
N SER A 93 7.43 -0.22 17.36
CA SER A 93 7.36 1.10 16.73
C SER A 93 6.27 1.17 15.65
N GLY A 94 6.18 0.16 14.78
CA GLY A 94 5.18 0.10 13.71
C GLY A 94 3.75 0.00 14.26
N LEU A 95 3.52 -0.87 15.27
CA LEU A 95 2.21 -1.01 15.90
C LEU A 95 1.76 0.27 16.59
N ILE A 96 2.65 0.93 17.34
CA ILE A 96 2.36 2.22 17.98
C ILE A 96 2.02 3.26 16.92
N LEU A 97 2.77 3.30 15.82
CA LEU A 97 2.53 4.23 14.72
C LEU A 97 1.18 3.98 14.03
N THR A 98 0.77 2.73 13.89
CA THR A 98 -0.58 2.40 13.38
C THR A 98 -1.67 3.00 14.28
N ILE A 99 -1.59 2.75 15.59
CA ILE A 99 -2.58 3.27 16.55
C ILE A 99 -2.59 4.80 16.56
N LEU A 100 -1.40 5.41 16.60
CA LEU A 100 -1.24 6.86 16.57
C LEU A 100 -1.81 7.46 15.26
N GLY A 101 -1.50 6.86 14.12
CA GLY A 101 -1.98 7.32 12.81
C GLY A 101 -3.49 7.25 12.68
N LEU A 102 -4.12 6.16 13.13
CA LEU A 102 -5.57 6.02 13.16
C LEU A 102 -6.21 7.05 14.10
N ALA A 103 -5.68 7.22 15.30
CA ALA A 103 -6.20 8.19 16.29
C ALA A 103 -6.07 9.64 15.79
N LEU A 104 -4.90 10.03 15.26
CA LEU A 104 -4.69 11.35 14.67
C LEU A 104 -5.61 11.61 13.49
N SER A 105 -5.79 10.63 12.62
CA SER A 105 -6.67 10.76 11.46
C SER A 105 -8.13 10.93 11.87
N SER A 106 -8.60 10.18 12.86
CA SER A 106 -9.95 10.33 13.42
C SER A 106 -10.13 11.70 14.09
N LEU A 107 -9.13 12.15 14.86
CA LEU A 107 -9.18 13.47 15.53
C LEU A 107 -9.26 14.62 14.52
N ILE A 108 -8.37 14.61 13.51
CA ILE A 108 -8.33 15.65 12.45
C ILE A 108 -9.55 15.53 11.54
N GLY A 109 -9.94 14.32 11.18
CA GLY A 109 -11.04 14.01 10.27
C GLY A 109 -12.43 14.26 10.85
N LYS A 110 -12.57 14.39 12.18
CA LYS A 110 -13.87 14.55 12.87
C LYS A 110 -14.77 15.62 12.26
N ASN A 111 -14.21 16.77 11.91
CA ASN A 111 -14.95 17.90 11.35
C ASN A 111 -15.28 17.74 9.84
N TYR A 112 -14.82 16.66 9.23
CA TYR A 112 -14.98 16.35 7.81
C TYR A 112 -15.89 15.16 7.56
N VAL A 113 -16.34 14.46 8.61
CA VAL A 113 -17.31 13.35 8.50
C VAL A 113 -18.60 13.87 7.85
N GLY A 114 -19.06 13.17 6.81
CA GLY A 114 -20.27 13.54 6.06
C GLY A 114 -20.10 14.67 5.04
N LYS A 115 -18.92 15.33 4.98
CA LYS A 115 -18.66 16.28 3.89
C LYS A 115 -18.44 15.54 2.58
N LYS A 116 -19.05 16.04 1.51
CA LYS A 116 -18.84 15.56 0.15
C LYS A 116 -17.70 16.35 -0.50
N LEU A 117 -17.00 15.69 -1.42
CA LEU A 117 -16.06 16.36 -2.30
C LEU A 117 -16.82 17.00 -3.46
N ASP A 118 -16.60 18.28 -3.70
CA ASP A 118 -17.08 18.96 -4.90
C ASP A 118 -16.30 18.52 -6.14
N THR A 119 -14.99 18.28 -5.95
CA THR A 119 -14.09 17.75 -6.97
C THR A 119 -13.51 16.42 -6.48
N LYS A 120 -13.77 15.35 -7.22
CA LYS A 120 -13.18 14.01 -6.99
C LYS A 120 -12.18 13.68 -8.10
N LEU A 121 -11.34 12.71 -7.84
CA LEU A 121 -10.41 12.19 -8.85
C LEU A 121 -11.21 11.34 -9.86
N GLU A 122 -11.58 11.95 -10.96
CA GLU A 122 -12.37 11.29 -12.00
C GLU A 122 -11.55 10.35 -12.87
N SER A 123 -12.23 9.55 -13.67
CA SER A 123 -11.60 8.72 -14.70
C SER A 123 -10.92 9.60 -15.75
N LEU A 124 -9.79 9.12 -16.29
CA LEU A 124 -9.05 9.86 -17.30
C LEU A 124 -9.87 10.02 -18.60
N PHE A 125 -10.67 9.03 -18.94
CA PHE A 125 -11.61 9.05 -20.06
C PHE A 125 -13.02 8.80 -19.52
N SER A 126 -13.95 9.71 -19.78
CA SER A 126 -15.35 9.59 -19.35
C SER A 126 -16.05 8.55 -20.22
N ILE A 127 -16.04 7.30 -19.76
CA ILE A 127 -16.76 6.18 -20.38
C ILE A 127 -17.78 5.69 -19.35
N ASP A 128 -19.03 6.10 -19.55
CA ASP A 128 -20.09 5.84 -18.56
C ASP A 128 -20.49 4.35 -18.53
N ASP A 129 -20.59 3.70 -19.70
CA ASP A 129 -20.97 2.30 -19.83
C ASP A 129 -19.95 1.51 -20.66
N PRO A 130 -18.86 0.99 -20.04
CA PRO A 130 -17.87 0.24 -20.78
C PRO A 130 -18.45 -1.08 -21.33
N SER A 131 -18.39 -1.25 -22.65
CA SER A 131 -18.89 -2.44 -23.35
C SER A 131 -17.84 -3.53 -23.58
N ASN A 132 -16.58 -3.23 -23.31
CA ASN A 132 -15.46 -4.16 -23.46
C ASN A 132 -14.33 -3.90 -22.46
N ILE A 133 -13.40 -4.86 -22.35
CA ILE A 133 -12.27 -4.80 -21.39
C ILE A 133 -11.39 -3.55 -21.62
N LEU A 134 -11.15 -3.17 -22.87
CA LEU A 134 -10.33 -1.99 -23.17
C LEU A 134 -10.96 -0.71 -22.62
N GLN A 135 -12.27 -0.56 -22.75
CA GLN A 135 -13.00 0.60 -22.19
C GLN A 135 -12.96 0.59 -20.66
N VAL A 136 -13.06 -0.58 -19.99
CA VAL A 136 -12.87 -0.69 -18.54
C VAL A 136 -11.47 -0.24 -18.13
N LEU A 137 -10.43 -0.63 -18.88
CA LEU A 137 -9.08 -0.16 -18.61
C LEU A 137 -8.94 1.35 -18.80
N LEU A 138 -9.54 1.91 -19.85
CA LEU A 138 -9.48 3.34 -20.15
C LEU A 138 -10.32 4.19 -19.18
N SER A 139 -11.37 3.65 -18.58
CA SER A 139 -12.21 4.34 -17.60
C SER A 139 -11.60 4.44 -16.20
N GLN A 140 -10.37 3.93 -15.98
CA GLN A 140 -9.70 4.07 -14.70
C GLN A 140 -9.23 5.51 -14.45
N ASN A 141 -9.07 5.87 -13.17
CA ASN A 141 -8.51 7.18 -12.79
C ASN A 141 -6.98 7.22 -13.00
N ILE A 142 -6.41 8.43 -12.92
CA ILE A 142 -4.99 8.65 -13.18
C ILE A 142 -4.08 7.86 -12.24
N ILE A 143 -4.48 7.62 -10.97
CA ILE A 143 -3.63 6.90 -10.00
C ILE A 143 -3.46 5.43 -10.40
N PHE A 144 -4.43 4.82 -11.09
CA PHE A 144 -4.26 3.47 -11.65
C PHE A 144 -3.08 3.42 -12.64
N TYR A 145 -3.00 4.38 -13.55
CA TYR A 145 -1.89 4.43 -14.52
C TYR A 145 -0.56 4.78 -13.85
N VAL A 146 -0.61 5.69 -12.86
CA VAL A 146 0.55 6.00 -12.02
C VAL A 146 1.02 4.75 -11.28
N ALA A 147 0.13 3.90 -10.75
CA ALA A 147 0.49 2.65 -10.08
C ALA A 147 1.21 1.67 -11.03
N ILE A 148 0.76 1.55 -12.28
CA ILE A 148 1.45 0.75 -13.31
C ILE A 148 2.84 1.34 -13.61
N LEU A 149 2.92 2.64 -13.80
CA LEU A 149 4.21 3.33 -14.02
C LEU A 149 5.15 3.11 -12.83
N LEU A 150 4.67 3.27 -11.61
CA LEU A 150 5.44 3.03 -10.38
C LEU A 150 5.91 1.58 -10.27
N MET A 151 5.08 0.60 -10.67
CA MET A 151 5.51 -0.81 -10.76
C MET A 151 6.73 -0.98 -11.67
N ILE A 152 6.69 -0.36 -12.84
CA ILE A 152 7.78 -0.43 -13.82
C ILE A 152 9.03 0.27 -13.27
N VAL A 153 8.86 1.49 -12.74
CA VAL A 153 9.97 2.29 -12.18
C VAL A 153 10.62 1.58 -11.00
N VAL A 154 9.84 1.06 -10.05
CA VAL A 154 10.37 0.33 -8.89
C VAL A 154 11.06 -0.96 -9.33
N SER A 155 10.45 -1.72 -10.26
CA SER A 155 11.07 -2.94 -10.80
C SER A 155 12.40 -2.66 -11.49
N TYR A 156 12.46 -1.59 -12.28
CA TYR A 156 13.67 -1.15 -12.95
C TYR A 156 14.74 -0.67 -11.95
N THR A 157 14.31 0.15 -10.98
CA THR A 157 15.18 0.69 -9.93
C THR A 157 15.82 -0.41 -9.11
N LEU A 158 15.05 -1.39 -8.65
CA LEU A 158 15.54 -2.51 -7.85
C LEU A 158 16.54 -3.37 -8.62
N LYS A 159 16.33 -3.61 -9.92
CA LYS A 159 17.17 -4.51 -10.72
C LYS A 159 18.39 -3.82 -11.33
N ASN A 160 18.23 -2.58 -11.80
CA ASN A 160 19.19 -1.97 -12.72
C ASN A 160 19.93 -0.74 -12.18
N THR A 161 19.55 -0.22 -11.00
CA THR A 161 20.18 0.99 -10.46
C THR A 161 21.09 0.71 -9.26
N MET A 162 22.01 1.65 -9.00
CA MET A 162 22.84 1.61 -7.79
C MET A 162 22.02 1.72 -6.50
N PHE A 163 20.91 2.47 -6.54
CA PHE A 163 20.00 2.59 -5.39
C PHE A 163 19.36 1.24 -5.04
N GLY A 164 18.84 0.52 -6.04
CA GLY A 164 18.26 -0.80 -5.82
C GLY A 164 19.27 -1.81 -5.26
N ARG A 165 20.51 -1.84 -5.83
CA ARG A 165 21.59 -2.70 -5.33
C ARG A 165 22.00 -2.37 -3.90
N ARG A 166 22.07 -1.08 -3.52
CA ARG A 166 22.34 -0.65 -2.14
C ARG A 166 21.23 -1.08 -1.20
N LEU A 167 19.99 -0.91 -1.62
CA LEU A 167 18.82 -1.31 -0.84
C LEU A 167 18.85 -2.82 -0.53
N GLU A 168 19.08 -3.65 -1.55
CA GLU A 168 19.15 -5.11 -1.43
C GLU A 168 20.35 -5.55 -0.57
N ALA A 169 21.54 -4.97 -0.77
CA ALA A 169 22.73 -5.27 0.02
C ALA A 169 22.50 -4.95 1.50
N VAL A 170 21.90 -3.80 1.82
CA VAL A 170 21.57 -3.40 3.20
C VAL A 170 20.53 -4.33 3.82
N GLY A 171 19.54 -4.76 3.05
CA GLY A 171 18.51 -5.68 3.54
C GLY A 171 19.00 -7.13 3.72
N GLU A 172 19.96 -7.58 2.91
CA GLU A 172 20.53 -8.93 3.04
C GLU A 172 21.55 -9.04 4.17
N ASP A 173 22.50 -8.09 4.26
CA ASP A 173 23.51 -8.03 5.32
C ASP A 173 23.97 -6.60 5.56
N SER A 174 23.37 -5.94 6.55
CA SER A 174 23.68 -4.56 6.90
C SER A 174 25.13 -4.37 7.38
N LYS A 175 25.73 -5.39 8.05
CA LYS A 175 27.11 -5.33 8.53
C LYS A 175 28.11 -5.41 7.37
N ALA A 176 27.89 -6.34 6.44
CA ALA A 176 28.69 -6.45 5.22
C ALA A 176 28.55 -5.20 4.37
N ALA A 177 27.32 -4.64 4.23
CA ALA A 177 27.09 -3.41 3.49
C ALA A 177 27.85 -2.20 4.09
N ASP A 178 27.86 -2.04 5.43
CA ASP A 178 28.64 -1.00 6.11
C ASP A 178 30.15 -1.19 5.92
N SER A 179 30.64 -2.43 5.95
CA SER A 179 32.05 -2.76 5.70
C SER A 179 32.50 -2.40 4.29
N MET A 180 31.58 -2.44 3.33
CA MET A 180 31.79 -1.99 1.94
C MET A 180 31.64 -0.48 1.75
N GLY A 181 31.44 0.28 2.83
CA GLY A 181 31.32 1.73 2.81
C GLY A 181 29.92 2.25 2.47
N LEU A 182 28.87 1.42 2.47
CA LEU A 182 27.50 1.86 2.26
C LEU A 182 26.95 2.49 3.54
N ASN A 183 26.26 3.62 3.38
CA ASN A 183 25.56 4.23 4.52
C ASN A 183 24.22 3.54 4.76
N VAL A 184 24.22 2.54 5.66
CA VAL A 184 23.06 1.72 6.02
C VAL A 184 21.93 2.60 6.54
N THR A 185 22.20 3.44 7.55
CA THR A 185 21.21 4.33 8.17
C THR A 185 20.50 5.22 7.15
N LYS A 186 21.26 5.87 6.27
CA LYS A 186 20.68 6.75 5.22
C LYS A 186 19.81 5.94 4.25
N THR A 187 20.25 4.77 3.85
CA THR A 187 19.52 3.91 2.90
C THR A 187 18.18 3.45 3.50
N GLN A 188 18.19 2.96 4.73
CA GLN A 188 17.00 2.53 5.45
C GLN A 188 16.03 3.68 5.73
N PHE A 189 16.54 4.84 6.14
CA PHE A 189 15.74 6.03 6.39
C PHE A 189 15.00 6.49 5.13
N ILE A 190 15.70 6.62 3.99
CA ILE A 190 15.11 7.02 2.71
C ILE A 190 14.07 5.98 2.27
N ALA A 191 14.38 4.69 2.37
CA ALA A 191 13.46 3.63 2.00
C ALA A 191 12.15 3.70 2.80
N THR A 192 12.23 3.92 4.12
CA THR A 192 11.06 4.05 4.99
C THR A 192 10.22 5.29 4.65
N CYS A 193 10.85 6.43 4.39
CA CYS A 193 10.14 7.64 3.96
C CYS A 193 9.46 7.47 2.59
N LEU A 194 10.12 6.79 1.65
CA LEU A 194 9.51 6.43 0.36
C LEU A 194 8.33 5.50 0.55
N GLY A 195 8.45 4.47 1.41
CA GLY A 195 7.33 3.61 1.78
C GLY A 195 6.12 4.39 2.30
N GLY A 196 6.36 5.36 3.20
CA GLY A 196 5.34 6.27 3.68
C GLY A 196 4.72 7.14 2.58
N ALA A 197 5.50 7.61 1.61
CA ALA A 197 4.99 8.37 0.47
C ALA A 197 4.01 7.55 -0.39
N PHE A 198 4.32 6.28 -0.65
CA PHE A 198 3.43 5.37 -1.37
C PHE A 198 2.17 5.04 -0.54
N ALA A 199 2.32 4.83 0.76
CA ALA A 199 1.18 4.64 1.67
C ALA A 199 0.26 5.88 1.64
N GLY A 200 0.84 7.09 1.65
CA GLY A 200 0.10 8.35 1.50
C GLY A 200 -0.65 8.46 0.17
N LEU A 201 -0.01 8.06 -0.94
CA LEU A 201 -0.66 8.03 -2.25
C LEU A 201 -1.85 7.06 -2.27
N SER A 202 -1.71 5.89 -1.64
CA SER A 202 -2.80 4.94 -1.46
C SER A 202 -3.94 5.54 -0.62
N GLY A 203 -3.62 6.24 0.47
CA GLY A 203 -4.60 6.93 1.32
C GLY A 203 -5.36 8.04 0.58
N VAL A 204 -4.66 8.85 -0.20
CA VAL A 204 -5.28 9.87 -1.07
C VAL A 204 -6.20 9.22 -2.10
N TYR A 205 -5.76 8.14 -2.73
CA TYR A 205 -6.61 7.39 -3.67
C TYR A 205 -7.87 6.87 -2.99
N LEU A 206 -7.74 6.36 -1.76
CA LEU A 206 -8.87 5.87 -0.98
C LEU A 206 -9.95 6.94 -0.82
N THR A 207 -9.58 8.18 -0.46
CA THR A 207 -10.53 9.24 -0.12
C THR A 207 -10.94 10.13 -1.27
N LEU A 208 -10.15 10.24 -2.34
CA LEU A 208 -10.47 11.11 -3.47
C LEU A 208 -11.10 10.37 -4.66
N SER A 209 -11.01 9.03 -4.69
CA SER A 209 -11.53 8.23 -5.82
C SER A 209 -12.30 7.00 -5.38
N TYR A 210 -11.70 6.10 -4.59
CA TYR A 210 -12.29 4.80 -4.26
C TYR A 210 -13.54 4.94 -3.38
N VAL A 211 -13.43 5.74 -2.30
CA VAL A 211 -14.51 6.07 -1.37
C VAL A 211 -14.50 7.58 -1.15
N PRO A 212 -15.18 8.40 -2.02
CA PRO A 212 -15.02 9.84 -2.07
C PRO A 212 -15.77 10.57 -0.92
N TYR A 213 -15.58 10.12 0.29
CA TYR A 213 -16.03 10.72 1.54
C TYR A 213 -15.13 10.29 2.69
N TRP A 214 -15.21 10.99 3.82
CA TRP A 214 -14.44 10.66 5.00
C TRP A 214 -15.31 9.95 6.05
N THR A 215 -14.80 8.84 6.57
CA THR A 215 -15.32 8.15 7.77
C THR A 215 -14.17 7.69 8.64
N ASP A 216 -14.42 7.59 9.94
CA ASP A 216 -13.43 7.03 10.85
C ASP A 216 -13.11 5.58 10.50
N ASN A 217 -11.83 5.22 10.68
CA ASN A 217 -11.30 3.88 10.42
C ASN A 217 -11.58 3.35 9.00
N MET A 218 -11.62 4.25 8.00
CA MET A 218 -11.95 3.88 6.62
C MET A 218 -10.88 3.02 5.92
N THR A 219 -9.68 2.97 6.46
CA THR A 219 -8.61 2.10 5.95
C THR A 219 -8.91 0.62 6.21
N ALA A 220 -9.63 0.30 7.29
CA ALA A 220 -10.21 -1.00 7.60
C ALA A 220 -9.24 -2.20 7.42
N GLY A 221 -7.97 -2.04 7.80
CA GLY A 221 -6.96 -3.09 7.72
C GLY A 221 -6.24 -3.23 6.37
N ARG A 222 -6.46 -2.31 5.44
CA ARG A 222 -5.83 -2.35 4.09
C ARG A 222 -4.30 -2.27 4.13
N GLY A 223 -3.73 -1.62 5.13
CA GLY A 223 -2.27 -1.61 5.34
C GLY A 223 -1.73 -2.99 5.72
N TRP A 224 -2.45 -3.73 6.56
CA TRP A 224 -2.10 -5.11 6.90
C TRP A 224 -2.18 -6.04 5.69
N ILE A 225 -3.18 -5.82 4.83
CA ILE A 225 -3.30 -6.55 3.56
C ILE A 225 -2.11 -6.21 2.66
N ALA A 226 -1.73 -4.93 2.56
CA ALA A 226 -0.59 -4.51 1.75
C ALA A 226 0.71 -5.21 2.17
N LEU A 227 0.96 -5.33 3.48
CA LEU A 227 2.09 -6.08 4.03
C LEU A 227 2.03 -7.56 3.66
N ALA A 228 0.86 -8.21 3.83
CA ALA A 228 0.66 -9.59 3.42
C ALA A 228 0.91 -9.80 1.92
N LEU A 229 0.55 -8.83 1.07
CA LEU A 229 0.78 -8.87 -0.37
C LEU A 229 2.27 -8.80 -0.74
N VAL A 230 3.11 -8.12 0.03
CA VAL A 230 4.57 -8.12 -0.15
C VAL A 230 5.14 -9.51 0.07
N ILE A 231 4.72 -10.16 1.17
CA ILE A 231 5.12 -11.55 1.50
C ILE A 231 4.64 -12.52 0.40
N PHE A 232 3.37 -12.39 -0.01
CA PHE A 232 2.78 -13.17 -1.11
C PHE A 232 3.58 -13.00 -2.41
N GLY A 233 3.93 -11.77 -2.76
CA GLY A 233 4.73 -11.43 -3.94
C GLY A 233 6.18 -11.90 -3.88
N GLY A 234 6.68 -12.32 -2.71
CA GLY A 234 8.08 -12.66 -2.50
C GLY A 234 9.00 -11.48 -2.79
N TRP A 235 8.61 -10.30 -2.35
CA TRP A 235 9.33 -9.02 -2.54
C TRP A 235 9.63 -8.68 -4.01
N LYS A 236 8.73 -9.07 -4.93
CA LYS A 236 8.83 -8.78 -6.37
C LYS A 236 7.62 -7.95 -6.82
N PRO A 237 7.81 -6.72 -7.36
CA PRO A 237 6.72 -5.78 -7.67
C PRO A 237 5.60 -6.39 -8.51
N TYR A 238 5.93 -7.10 -9.61
CA TYR A 238 4.93 -7.70 -10.49
C TYR A 238 4.13 -8.85 -9.85
N ARG A 239 4.74 -9.61 -8.91
CA ARG A 239 4.03 -10.66 -8.16
C ARG A 239 3.13 -10.05 -7.10
N THR A 240 3.58 -8.98 -6.46
CA THR A 240 2.78 -8.19 -5.52
C THR A 240 1.56 -7.59 -6.24
N ALA A 241 1.71 -7.10 -7.48
CA ALA A 241 0.60 -6.65 -8.31
C ALA A 241 -0.41 -7.76 -8.60
N LEU A 242 0.04 -8.97 -8.95
CA LEU A 242 -0.84 -10.13 -9.14
C LEU A 242 -1.59 -10.50 -7.86
N GLY A 243 -0.91 -10.44 -6.70
CA GLY A 243 -1.55 -10.63 -5.40
C GLY A 243 -2.61 -9.57 -5.12
N ALA A 244 -2.33 -8.30 -5.42
CA ALA A 244 -3.29 -7.21 -5.27
C ALA A 244 -4.50 -7.37 -6.19
N LEU A 245 -4.31 -7.82 -7.43
CA LEU A 245 -5.41 -8.14 -8.34
C LEU A 245 -6.27 -9.28 -7.82
N LEU A 246 -5.66 -10.34 -7.31
CA LEU A 246 -6.38 -11.46 -6.70
C LEU A 246 -7.21 -11.01 -5.49
N PHE A 247 -6.61 -10.25 -4.58
CA PHE A 247 -7.30 -9.76 -3.39
C PHE A 247 -8.41 -8.77 -3.76
N GLY A 248 -8.12 -7.83 -4.69
CA GLY A 248 -9.11 -6.88 -5.20
C GLY A 248 -10.29 -7.57 -5.90
N PHE A 249 -10.03 -8.69 -6.62
CA PHE A 249 -11.08 -9.52 -7.20
C PHE A 249 -11.98 -10.12 -6.12
N LEU A 250 -11.41 -10.67 -5.06
CA LEU A 250 -12.16 -11.24 -3.95
C LEU A 250 -12.98 -10.17 -3.22
N GLU A 251 -12.40 -8.98 -2.98
CA GLU A 251 -13.10 -7.85 -2.35
C GLU A 251 -14.28 -7.37 -3.22
N ALA A 252 -14.13 -7.37 -4.54
CA ALA A 252 -15.18 -6.97 -5.48
C ALA A 252 -16.25 -8.05 -5.72
N LEU A 253 -15.87 -9.33 -5.68
CA LEU A 253 -16.76 -10.47 -5.95
C LEU A 253 -17.81 -10.63 -4.85
N VAL A 254 -17.37 -10.49 -3.63
CA VAL A 254 -18.14 -10.80 -2.43
C VAL A 254 -19.47 -10.05 -2.32
N PRO A 255 -19.56 -8.70 -2.43
CA PRO A 255 -20.84 -7.99 -2.42
C PRO A 255 -21.76 -8.42 -3.57
N ARG A 256 -21.17 -8.81 -4.71
CA ARG A 256 -21.93 -9.26 -5.88
C ARG A 256 -22.58 -10.62 -5.68
N LEU A 257 -21.93 -11.56 -5.00
CA LEU A 257 -22.55 -12.85 -4.68
C LEU A 257 -23.82 -12.67 -3.85
N GLN A 258 -23.85 -11.67 -2.97
CA GLN A 258 -25.05 -11.34 -2.21
C GLN A 258 -26.19 -10.82 -3.10
N THR A 259 -25.88 -10.02 -4.13
CA THR A 259 -26.90 -9.54 -5.09
C THR A 259 -27.47 -10.66 -5.97
N TYR A 260 -26.75 -11.77 -6.14
CA TYR A 260 -27.23 -12.98 -6.84
C TYR A 260 -28.10 -13.91 -5.97
N GLY A 261 -28.46 -13.48 -4.76
CA GLY A 261 -29.32 -14.26 -3.86
C GLY A 261 -28.59 -15.33 -3.05
N PHE A 262 -27.24 -15.33 -3.06
CA PHE A 262 -26.50 -16.15 -2.11
C PHE A 262 -26.59 -15.50 -0.72
N GLU A 263 -27.36 -16.09 0.17
CA GLU A 263 -27.45 -15.67 1.58
C GLU A 263 -26.17 -16.04 2.33
N LEU A 264 -25.06 -15.39 1.96
CA LEU A 264 -23.80 -15.55 2.66
C LEU A 264 -23.78 -14.63 3.87
N ASN A 265 -23.39 -15.19 5.01
CA ASN A 265 -23.18 -14.39 6.22
C ASN A 265 -22.14 -13.29 5.93
N PRO A 266 -22.49 -11.99 6.11
CA PRO A 266 -21.60 -10.87 5.78
C PRO A 266 -20.24 -10.94 6.48
N TYR A 267 -20.15 -11.58 7.64
CA TYR A 267 -18.90 -11.76 8.38
C TYR A 267 -18.00 -12.81 7.71
N ILE A 268 -18.55 -13.93 7.26
CA ILE A 268 -17.80 -14.97 6.52
C ILE A 268 -17.24 -14.39 5.24
N VAL A 269 -18.04 -13.60 4.57
CA VAL A 269 -17.68 -12.90 3.34
C VAL A 269 -16.51 -11.95 3.54
N LYS A 270 -16.49 -11.16 4.63
CA LYS A 270 -15.37 -10.26 4.96
C LYS A 270 -14.09 -11.02 5.32
N ILE A 271 -14.18 -12.22 5.87
CA ILE A 271 -13.03 -13.04 6.26
C ILE A 271 -12.47 -13.84 5.07
N ALA A 272 -13.29 -14.15 4.07
CA ALA A 272 -12.91 -15.01 2.94
C ALA A 272 -11.60 -14.58 2.22
N PRO A 273 -11.37 -13.29 1.88
CA PRO A 273 -10.13 -12.87 1.23
C PRO A 273 -8.89 -13.20 2.07
N TYR A 274 -8.97 -13.04 3.40
CA TYR A 274 -7.84 -13.32 4.31
C TYR A 274 -7.55 -14.82 4.38
N ILE A 275 -8.59 -15.66 4.51
CA ILE A 275 -8.44 -17.13 4.53
C ILE A 275 -7.81 -17.60 3.21
N ILE A 276 -8.32 -17.13 2.08
CA ILE A 276 -7.81 -17.51 0.76
C ILE A 276 -6.34 -17.07 0.62
N THR A 277 -5.99 -15.88 1.08
CA THR A 277 -4.61 -15.40 1.06
C THR A 277 -3.68 -16.27 1.90
N ILE A 278 -4.12 -16.67 3.11
CA ILE A 278 -3.35 -17.58 3.97
C ILE A 278 -3.16 -18.94 3.29
N LEU A 279 -4.21 -19.51 2.72
CA LEU A 279 -4.14 -20.79 2.00
C LEU A 279 -3.16 -20.73 0.83
N ILE A 280 -3.23 -19.65 0.04
CA ILE A 280 -2.30 -19.47 -1.10
C ILE A 280 -0.86 -19.29 -0.60
N LEU A 281 -0.63 -18.54 0.48
CA LEU A 281 0.69 -18.38 1.08
C LEU A 281 1.27 -19.74 1.56
N VAL A 282 0.46 -20.53 2.24
CA VAL A 282 0.87 -21.89 2.69
C VAL A 282 1.23 -22.75 1.49
N LEU A 283 0.37 -22.81 0.48
CA LEU A 283 0.63 -23.60 -0.74
C LEU A 283 1.90 -23.15 -1.48
N LEU A 284 2.10 -21.84 -1.62
CA LEU A 284 3.31 -21.27 -2.25
C LEU A 284 4.57 -21.58 -1.44
N THR A 285 4.50 -21.56 -0.11
CA THR A 285 5.62 -21.85 0.77
C THR A 285 6.03 -23.33 0.67
N ILE A 286 5.04 -24.24 0.66
CA ILE A 286 5.27 -25.67 0.44
C ILE A 286 5.90 -25.91 -0.93
N TYR A 287 5.34 -25.32 -1.98
CA TYR A 287 5.84 -25.50 -3.35
C TYR A 287 7.26 -24.95 -3.55
N LYS A 288 7.62 -23.84 -2.90
CA LYS A 288 8.96 -23.22 -3.00
C LYS A 288 10.00 -23.81 -2.05
N GLY A 289 9.65 -24.83 -1.26
CA GLY A 289 10.57 -25.44 -0.29
C GLY A 289 11.09 -24.45 0.77
N GLY A 290 10.24 -23.51 1.22
CA GLY A 290 10.58 -22.55 2.27
C GLY A 290 11.40 -21.31 1.82
N LYS A 291 11.79 -21.20 0.53
CA LYS A 291 12.51 -20.01 0.02
C LYS A 291 11.54 -18.85 -0.14
N THR A 292 11.44 -17.98 0.85
CA THR A 292 10.51 -16.84 0.87
C THR A 292 10.96 -15.67 0.01
N GLY A 293 12.26 -15.45 -0.18
CA GLY A 293 12.83 -14.25 -0.81
C GLY A 293 12.82 -13.02 0.09
N ALA A 294 12.54 -13.21 1.39
CA ALA A 294 12.63 -12.14 2.38
C ALA A 294 14.08 -11.69 2.55
N PRO A 295 14.34 -10.39 2.73
CA PRO A 295 15.65 -9.92 3.14
C PRO A 295 16.04 -10.54 4.50
N LYS A 296 17.29 -11.00 4.64
CA LYS A 296 17.71 -11.74 5.85
C LYS A 296 17.74 -10.87 7.11
N ASN A 297 17.96 -9.56 6.92
CA ASN A 297 18.10 -8.60 8.01
C ASN A 297 16.77 -7.90 8.38
N ILE A 298 15.63 -8.35 7.82
CA ILE A 298 14.34 -7.75 8.10
C ILE A 298 14.01 -7.84 9.61
N GLY A 299 13.58 -6.73 10.19
CA GLY A 299 13.21 -6.64 11.59
C GLY A 299 14.38 -6.56 12.58
N THR A 300 15.64 -6.64 12.11
CA THR A 300 16.83 -6.59 12.97
C THR A 300 17.46 -5.19 13.00
N PRO A 301 17.62 -4.55 14.17
CA PRO A 301 18.29 -3.25 14.27
C PRO A 301 19.78 -3.38 13.88
N PHE A 302 20.28 -2.42 13.11
CA PHE A 302 21.69 -2.36 12.74
C PHE A 302 22.50 -1.57 13.75
N PHE A 303 23.52 -2.21 14.34
CA PHE A 303 24.51 -1.57 15.20
C PHE A 303 25.87 -1.56 14.48
N ARG A 304 26.43 -0.36 14.30
CA ARG A 304 27.76 -0.21 13.75
C ARG A 304 28.79 -0.66 14.82
N GLU A 305 29.63 -1.60 14.47
CA GLU A 305 30.73 -2.01 15.35
C GLU A 305 31.78 -0.89 15.42
N ASN A 306 32.21 -0.55 16.65
CA ASN A 306 33.36 0.35 16.82
C ASN A 306 34.60 -0.40 16.30
N ARG A 307 35.22 0.16 15.27
CA ARG A 307 36.51 -0.30 14.75
C ARG A 307 37.64 0.32 15.52
#